data_df8ac191b2bcc6a2d250fcdd0a873d3e
#
_entry.id   df8ac191b2bcc6a2d250fcdd0a873d3e
#
_cell.length_a   1.000
_cell.length_b   1.000
_cell.length_c   1.000
_cell.angle_alpha   90.00
_cell.angle_beta   90.00
_cell.angle_gamma   90.00
#
_symmetry.space_group_name_H-M   'P 1'
#
loop_
_entity.id
_entity.type
_entity.pdbx_description
1 polymer ?
#
loop_
_entity_poly.entity_id
_entity_poly.type
_entity_poly.pdbx_seq_one_letter_code
_entity_poly.pdbx_strand_id
1 'polypeptide(L)'
;MAKRDIMDLGQPRFENKQRYREHAIFKLLEDIKEFYSCLSNNDRTTTIGIVEGILNINSIIYESISDTIESIELLVKRGHLSDAMALMRKYNDAVTLHIYQIIAAKDIDDRFSIDNPFTTFDNIINDWVYDKKELMKKERDVMSLIKEKDKTLFALIFKSAETYKLGRKIGDDNVHYNHLESFFINNKRILNYDSAIEYLNNAYEVIKLIYIIHFSYLLEFNSACMLDEKTVEILLQETNGEYIIAPFVCDMFEKYIKPNSELAKYIINVWSLSIE
;
A
#
# COMPACT_ATOMS: atom_id res chain seq x y z
N MET A 1 -23.98 7.19 25.56
CA MET A 1 -23.60 8.60 25.34
C MET A 1 -22.79 9.06 26.54
N ALA A 2 -21.45 9.01 26.49
CA ALA A 2 -20.59 9.51 27.55
C ALA A 2 -20.70 11.04 27.58
N LYS A 3 -20.85 11.60 28.78
CA LYS A 3 -20.80 13.06 28.98
C LYS A 3 -19.48 13.59 28.42
N ARG A 4 -19.58 14.38 27.35
CA ARG A 4 -18.43 15.15 26.84
C ARG A 4 -18.17 16.27 27.82
N ASP A 5 -17.04 16.20 28.53
CA ASP A 5 -16.54 17.33 29.30
C ASP A 5 -16.09 18.41 28.29
N ILE A 6 -16.90 19.44 28.17
CA ILE A 6 -16.66 20.59 27.34
C ILE A 6 -15.69 21.50 28.09
N MET A 7 -14.48 21.69 27.51
CA MET A 7 -13.45 22.66 27.83
C MET A 7 -12.60 22.40 29.07
N ASP A 8 -11.47 21.76 28.86
CA ASP A 8 -10.28 22.02 29.66
C ASP A 8 -9.30 22.89 28.86
N LEU A 9 -9.39 24.19 28.99
CA LEU A 9 -8.60 25.19 28.26
C LEU A 9 -7.11 25.24 28.66
N GLY A 10 -6.69 24.42 29.64
CA GLY A 10 -5.33 24.39 30.19
C GLY A 10 -4.56 23.11 29.94
N GLN A 11 -5.16 22.06 29.41
CA GLN A 11 -4.46 20.80 29.17
C GLN A 11 -3.58 20.85 27.91
N PRO A 12 -2.38 20.21 27.94
CA PRO A 12 -1.56 20.09 26.74
C PRO A 12 -2.35 19.33 25.69
N ARG A 13 -2.30 19.82 24.45
CA ARG A 13 -2.93 19.17 23.31
C ARG A 13 -2.49 17.73 23.20
N PHE A 14 -3.38 16.82 22.78
CA PHE A 14 -3.10 15.38 22.79
C PHE A 14 -1.87 14.99 21.94
N GLU A 15 -1.61 15.69 20.84
CA GLU A 15 -0.46 15.46 19.97
C GLU A 15 0.89 15.79 20.65
N ASN A 16 0.87 16.48 21.79
CA ASN A 16 2.06 16.76 22.58
C ASN A 16 2.32 15.74 23.71
N LYS A 17 1.38 14.82 23.96
CA LYS A 17 1.56 13.79 24.98
C LYS A 17 2.51 12.69 24.49
N GLN A 18 3.38 12.22 25.38
CA GLN A 18 4.44 11.26 25.05
C GLN A 18 3.89 10.00 24.39
N ARG A 19 2.86 9.37 24.96
CA ARG A 19 2.24 8.15 24.41
C ARG A 19 1.70 8.34 23.00
N TYR A 20 1.25 9.55 22.62
CA TYR A 20 0.83 9.86 21.27
C TYR A 20 2.03 9.88 20.33
N ARG A 21 3.10 10.58 20.70
CA ARG A 21 4.32 10.74 19.89
C ARG A 21 5.11 9.45 19.71
N GLU A 22 5.02 8.55 20.69
CA GLU A 22 5.69 7.24 20.69
C GLU A 22 4.79 6.12 20.13
N HIS A 23 3.64 6.47 19.54
CA HIS A 23 2.74 5.47 18.98
C HIS A 23 3.38 4.73 17.81
N ALA A 24 3.18 3.41 17.75
CA ALA A 24 3.78 2.53 16.74
C ALA A 24 3.45 2.92 15.29
N ILE A 25 2.37 3.68 15.06
CA ILE A 25 1.98 4.16 13.72
C ILE A 25 3.08 4.97 13.05
N PHE A 26 3.85 5.77 13.81
CA PHE A 26 4.90 6.60 13.23
C PHE A 26 6.03 5.76 12.64
N LYS A 27 6.41 4.68 13.33
CA LYS A 27 7.40 3.75 12.80
C LYS A 27 6.88 2.98 11.61
N LEU A 28 5.62 2.56 11.63
CA LEU A 28 4.97 1.90 10.50
C LEU A 28 4.97 2.81 9.26
N LEU A 29 4.57 4.07 9.41
CA LEU A 29 4.52 5.03 8.29
C LEU A 29 5.91 5.32 7.73
N GLU A 30 6.92 5.46 8.59
CA GLU A 30 8.31 5.63 8.18
C GLU A 30 8.81 4.42 7.39
N ASP A 31 8.62 3.20 7.91
CA ASP A 31 9.03 1.96 7.25
C ASP A 31 8.35 1.77 5.89
N ILE A 32 7.04 2.05 5.79
CA ILE A 32 6.29 1.94 4.53
C ILE A 32 6.74 3.00 3.51
N LYS A 33 6.96 4.25 3.95
CA LYS A 33 7.47 5.33 3.09
C LYS A 33 8.82 4.94 2.49
N GLU A 34 9.75 4.48 3.32
CA GLU A 34 11.07 4.04 2.89
C GLU A 34 10.98 2.86 1.92
N PHE A 35 10.15 1.88 2.21
CA PHE A 35 9.90 0.74 1.33
C PHE A 35 9.48 1.17 -0.09
N TYR A 36 8.48 2.05 -0.21
CA TYR A 36 8.04 2.52 -1.53
C TYR A 36 9.09 3.39 -2.23
N SER A 37 9.85 4.17 -1.49
CA SER A 37 10.98 4.91 -2.04
C SER A 37 12.05 3.97 -2.61
N CYS A 38 12.39 2.92 -1.89
CA CYS A 38 13.32 1.88 -2.38
C CYS A 38 12.76 1.16 -3.61
N LEU A 39 11.48 0.79 -3.61
CA LEU A 39 10.83 0.19 -4.78
C LEU A 39 10.88 1.11 -6.00
N SER A 40 10.58 2.41 -5.84
CA SER A 40 10.65 3.36 -6.94
C SER A 40 12.05 3.42 -7.55
N ASN A 41 13.08 3.44 -6.72
CA ASN A 41 14.45 3.46 -7.19
C ASN A 41 14.84 2.15 -7.87
N ASN A 42 14.48 1.01 -7.29
CA ASN A 42 14.75 -0.32 -7.84
C ASN A 42 14.07 -0.52 -9.20
N ASP A 43 12.80 -0.14 -9.33
CA ASP A 43 12.04 -0.26 -10.57
C ASP A 43 12.67 0.57 -11.71
N ARG A 44 13.19 1.77 -11.40
CA ARG A 44 13.92 2.60 -12.37
C ARG A 44 15.18 1.93 -12.90
N THR A 45 15.89 1.17 -12.07
CA THR A 45 17.13 0.48 -12.47
C THR A 45 16.84 -0.81 -13.23
N THR A 46 15.74 -1.50 -12.93
CA THR A 46 15.36 -2.76 -13.56
C THR A 46 14.73 -2.55 -14.94
N THR A 47 14.20 -1.37 -15.19
CA THR A 47 13.52 -1.04 -16.45
C THR A 47 14.52 -0.55 -17.49
N ILE A 48 15.37 -1.44 -18.00
CA ILE A 48 16.31 -1.10 -19.08
C ILE A 48 15.58 -1.19 -20.42
N GLY A 49 15.19 -0.03 -20.88
CA GLY A 49 15.11 0.35 -22.30
C GLY A 49 14.29 -0.51 -23.25
N ILE A 50 13.02 -0.21 -23.47
CA ILE A 50 12.41 -0.34 -24.79
C ILE A 50 11.32 0.74 -25.00
N VAL A 51 10.66 1.26 -23.96
CA VAL A 51 9.64 2.33 -24.10
C VAL A 51 9.68 3.22 -22.84
N GLU A 52 10.45 4.27 -22.87
CA GLU A 52 10.75 5.16 -21.70
C GLU A 52 9.51 5.75 -21.00
N GLY A 53 8.38 5.85 -21.65
CA GLY A 53 7.16 6.48 -21.08
C GLY A 53 6.27 5.52 -20.29
N ILE A 54 6.17 4.26 -20.71
CA ILE A 54 5.21 3.28 -20.13
C ILE A 54 5.87 2.48 -19.01
N LEU A 55 7.16 2.25 -19.09
CA LEU A 55 7.92 1.39 -18.19
C LEU A 55 8.19 2.03 -16.83
N ASN A 56 8.12 3.36 -16.71
CA ASN A 56 8.30 4.08 -15.45
C ASN A 56 6.99 4.27 -14.64
N ILE A 57 5.86 3.70 -15.08
CA ILE A 57 4.57 3.91 -14.39
C ILE A 57 4.61 3.36 -12.96
N ASN A 58 5.20 2.17 -12.75
CA ASN A 58 5.29 1.58 -11.42
C ASN A 58 6.11 2.48 -10.49
N SER A 59 7.27 2.95 -10.95
CA SER A 59 8.12 3.84 -10.15
C SER A 59 7.39 5.14 -9.78
N ILE A 60 6.62 5.73 -10.70
CA ILE A 60 5.80 6.91 -10.45
C ILE A 60 4.70 6.61 -9.41
N ILE A 61 4.07 5.44 -9.51
CA ILE A 61 3.05 5.03 -8.53
C ILE A 61 3.67 4.82 -7.15
N TYR A 62 4.82 4.15 -7.04
CA TYR A 62 5.52 3.96 -5.77
C TYR A 62 5.92 5.30 -5.14
N GLU A 63 6.45 6.23 -5.92
CA GLU A 63 6.79 7.58 -5.45
C GLU A 63 5.55 8.33 -4.95
N SER A 64 4.45 8.31 -5.71
CA SER A 64 3.18 8.92 -5.30
C SER A 64 2.59 8.30 -4.04
N ILE A 65 2.76 6.98 -3.84
CA ILE A 65 2.34 6.30 -2.61
C ILE A 65 3.25 6.75 -1.45
N SER A 66 4.57 6.79 -1.64
CA SER A 66 5.53 7.27 -0.64
C SER A 66 5.17 8.68 -0.16
N ASP A 67 4.92 9.60 -1.08
CA ASP A 67 4.52 10.99 -0.77
C ASP A 67 3.16 11.06 -0.04
N THR A 68 2.23 10.17 -0.39
CA THR A 68 0.93 10.07 0.31
C THR A 68 1.13 9.60 1.75
N ILE A 69 1.99 8.62 1.99
CA ILE A 69 2.33 8.13 3.34
C ILE A 69 3.03 9.21 4.15
N GLU A 70 3.97 9.97 3.57
CA GLU A 70 4.60 11.11 4.24
C GLU A 70 3.57 12.17 4.63
N SER A 71 2.61 12.46 3.75
CA SER A 71 1.53 13.41 4.05
C SER A 71 0.64 12.92 5.20
N ILE A 72 0.31 11.61 5.25
CA ILE A 72 -0.41 11.00 6.38
C ILE A 72 0.38 11.18 7.66
N GLU A 73 1.69 10.88 7.65
CA GLU A 73 2.56 11.02 8.81
C GLU A 73 2.57 12.45 9.36
N LEU A 74 2.74 13.44 8.48
CA LEU A 74 2.73 14.85 8.86
C LEU A 74 1.41 15.29 9.48
N LEU A 75 0.28 14.87 8.91
CA LEU A 75 -1.06 15.19 9.44
C LEU A 75 -1.29 14.53 10.80
N VAL A 76 -0.92 13.26 10.95
CA VAL A 76 -1.01 12.55 12.24
C VAL A 76 -0.12 13.24 13.27
N LYS A 77 1.14 13.55 12.97
CA LYS A 77 2.05 14.28 13.88
C LYS A 77 1.45 15.61 14.35
N ARG A 78 0.69 16.28 13.50
CA ARG A 78 0.01 17.54 13.81
C ARG A 78 -1.38 17.36 14.45
N GLY A 79 -1.86 16.13 14.61
CA GLY A 79 -3.19 15.84 15.17
C GLY A 79 -4.36 16.17 14.24
N HIS A 80 -4.13 16.25 12.91
CA HIS A 80 -5.15 16.40 11.88
C HIS A 80 -5.66 15.02 11.43
N LEU A 81 -6.36 14.33 12.33
CA LEU A 81 -6.68 12.91 12.16
C LEU A 81 -7.71 12.66 11.06
N SER A 82 -8.73 13.52 10.90
CA SER A 82 -9.71 13.36 9.83
C SER A 82 -9.06 13.47 8.45
N ASP A 83 -8.16 14.46 8.26
CA ASP A 83 -7.47 14.65 6.98
C ASP A 83 -6.51 13.48 6.71
N ALA A 84 -5.84 12.96 7.75
CA ALA A 84 -5.02 11.77 7.64
C ALA A 84 -5.84 10.54 7.21
N MET A 85 -7.05 10.36 7.76
CA MET A 85 -7.96 9.27 7.38
C MET A 85 -8.45 9.40 5.93
N ALA A 86 -8.71 10.62 5.46
CA ALA A 86 -9.04 10.87 4.06
C ALA A 86 -7.89 10.46 3.11
N LEU A 87 -6.63 10.80 3.48
CA LEU A 87 -5.46 10.35 2.72
C LEU A 87 -5.21 8.84 2.81
N MET A 88 -5.54 8.19 3.92
CA MET A 88 -5.51 6.73 4.02
C MET A 88 -6.45 6.07 2.99
N ARG A 89 -7.59 6.69 2.70
CA ARG A 89 -8.47 6.25 1.61
C ARG A 89 -7.77 6.36 0.25
N LYS A 90 -7.11 7.50 -0.02
CA LYS A 90 -6.32 7.69 -1.24
C LYS A 90 -5.21 6.63 -1.37
N TYR A 91 -4.53 6.31 -0.27
CA TYR A 91 -3.51 5.23 -0.24
C TYR A 91 -4.11 3.87 -0.62
N ASN A 92 -5.25 3.50 -0.02
CA ASN A 92 -5.94 2.26 -0.36
C ASN A 92 -6.36 2.19 -1.84
N ASP A 93 -6.87 3.28 -2.38
CA ASP A 93 -7.28 3.35 -3.78
C ASP A 93 -6.07 3.23 -4.72
N ALA A 94 -4.94 3.87 -4.40
CA ALA A 94 -3.69 3.76 -5.17
C ALA A 94 -3.15 2.32 -5.18
N VAL A 95 -3.14 1.65 -4.03
CA VAL A 95 -2.74 0.24 -3.90
C VAL A 95 -3.65 -0.68 -4.71
N THR A 96 -4.97 -0.51 -4.58
CA THR A 96 -5.94 -1.32 -5.30
C THR A 96 -5.80 -1.16 -6.82
N LEU A 97 -5.61 0.08 -7.28
CA LEU A 97 -5.39 0.40 -8.69
C LEU A 97 -4.10 -0.25 -9.21
N HIS A 98 -3.02 -0.15 -8.45
CA HIS A 98 -1.74 -0.72 -8.84
C HIS A 98 -1.78 -2.25 -8.91
N ILE A 99 -2.41 -2.93 -7.92
CA ILE A 99 -2.61 -4.38 -7.98
C ILE A 99 -3.40 -4.77 -9.24
N TYR A 100 -4.45 -4.03 -9.58
CA TYR A 100 -5.19 -4.27 -10.82
C TYR A 100 -4.30 -4.15 -12.05
N GLN A 101 -3.45 -3.12 -12.09
CA GLN A 101 -2.53 -2.86 -13.20
C GLN A 101 -1.51 -3.99 -13.35
N ILE A 102 -0.84 -4.43 -12.28
CA ILE A 102 0.18 -5.49 -12.36
C ILE A 102 -0.44 -6.85 -12.73
N ILE A 103 -1.65 -7.17 -12.26
CA ILE A 103 -2.38 -8.37 -12.67
C ILE A 103 -2.72 -8.30 -14.17
N ALA A 104 -3.21 -7.16 -14.64
CA ALA A 104 -3.52 -6.98 -16.05
C ALA A 104 -2.26 -7.07 -16.93
N ALA A 105 -1.14 -6.52 -16.48
CA ALA A 105 0.14 -6.62 -17.17
C ALA A 105 0.59 -8.08 -17.29
N LYS A 106 0.57 -8.84 -16.19
CA LYS A 106 0.95 -10.27 -16.23
C LYS A 106 0.05 -11.09 -17.13
N ASP A 107 -1.26 -10.86 -17.14
CA ASP A 107 -2.19 -11.56 -18.03
C ASP A 107 -1.86 -11.34 -19.50
N ILE A 108 -1.20 -10.25 -19.82
CA ILE A 108 -0.78 -9.89 -21.16
C ILE A 108 0.52 -10.58 -21.53
N ASP A 109 1.50 -10.59 -20.61
CA ASP A 109 2.74 -11.33 -20.79
C ASP A 109 2.47 -12.81 -21.05
N ASP A 110 1.53 -13.40 -20.31
CA ASP A 110 1.12 -14.80 -20.48
C ASP A 110 0.46 -15.09 -21.85
N ARG A 111 -0.08 -14.06 -22.52
CA ARG A 111 -0.70 -14.14 -23.85
C ARG A 111 0.18 -13.63 -24.98
N PHE A 112 1.41 -13.22 -24.65
CA PHE A 112 2.34 -12.71 -25.63
C PHE A 112 2.61 -13.76 -26.72
N SER A 113 2.42 -13.40 -27.98
CA SER A 113 2.83 -14.20 -29.13
C SER A 113 3.68 -13.34 -30.05
N ILE A 114 4.67 -13.97 -30.68
CA ILE A 114 5.57 -13.32 -31.65
C ILE A 114 4.79 -12.69 -32.80
N ASP A 115 3.62 -13.25 -33.13
CA ASP A 115 2.77 -12.79 -34.23
C ASP A 115 1.89 -11.58 -33.90
N ASN A 116 1.73 -11.23 -32.59
CA ASN A 116 0.91 -10.09 -32.17
C ASN A 116 1.42 -9.44 -30.89
N PRO A 117 2.61 -8.81 -30.91
CA PRO A 117 3.34 -8.46 -29.70
C PRO A 117 2.80 -7.25 -28.94
N PHE A 118 1.96 -6.39 -29.52
CA PHE A 118 1.68 -5.06 -28.92
C PHE A 118 0.22 -4.64 -28.82
N THR A 119 -0.76 -5.42 -29.29
CA THR A 119 -2.11 -4.89 -29.52
C THR A 119 -3.01 -4.81 -28.29
N THR A 120 -2.75 -5.56 -27.21
CA THR A 120 -3.65 -5.59 -26.04
C THR A 120 -3.09 -4.81 -24.84
N PHE A 121 -1.80 -4.83 -24.63
CA PHE A 121 -1.12 -4.10 -23.55
C PHE A 121 -1.19 -2.59 -23.77
N ASP A 122 -0.88 -2.17 -24.98
CA ASP A 122 -0.91 -0.76 -25.36
C ASP A 122 -2.28 -0.11 -25.13
N ASN A 123 -3.37 -0.86 -25.29
CA ASN A 123 -4.70 -0.25 -25.23
C ASN A 123 -5.19 0.07 -23.82
N ILE A 124 -4.94 -0.77 -22.81
CA ILE A 124 -5.46 -0.54 -21.45
C ILE A 124 -4.61 0.51 -20.73
N ILE A 125 -3.29 0.35 -20.75
CA ILE A 125 -2.36 1.26 -20.07
C ILE A 125 -2.24 2.57 -20.85
N ASN A 126 -2.14 2.52 -22.16
CA ASN A 126 -2.12 3.71 -22.99
C ASN A 126 -3.41 4.52 -22.89
N ASP A 127 -4.58 3.89 -22.88
CA ASP A 127 -5.86 4.58 -22.72
C ASP A 127 -5.92 5.28 -21.34
N TRP A 128 -5.30 4.71 -20.31
CA TRP A 128 -5.20 5.33 -19.01
C TRP A 128 -4.14 6.44 -18.95
N VAL A 129 -2.94 6.19 -19.45
CA VAL A 129 -1.82 7.17 -19.47
C VAL A 129 -2.20 8.41 -20.28
N TYR A 130 -2.94 8.23 -21.37
CA TYR A 130 -3.41 9.33 -22.22
C TYR A 130 -4.80 9.84 -21.86
N ASP A 131 -5.28 9.53 -20.64
CA ASP A 131 -6.57 10.02 -20.10
C ASP A 131 -7.79 9.73 -21.00
N LYS A 132 -7.71 8.65 -21.78
CA LYS A 132 -8.80 8.26 -22.68
C LYS A 132 -9.87 7.42 -21.99
N LYS A 133 -9.49 6.69 -20.94
CA LYS A 133 -10.39 5.90 -20.09
C LYS A 133 -9.92 5.85 -18.64
N GLU A 134 -10.88 5.88 -17.72
CA GLU A 134 -10.62 5.53 -16.34
C GLU A 134 -10.19 4.07 -16.25
N LEU A 135 -9.01 3.79 -15.68
CA LEU A 135 -8.55 2.43 -15.46
C LEU A 135 -9.42 1.73 -14.41
N MET A 136 -9.84 2.49 -13.40
CA MET A 136 -10.54 1.96 -12.26
C MET A 136 -12.02 1.74 -12.57
N LYS A 137 -12.39 0.49 -12.83
CA LYS A 137 -13.77 0.02 -12.70
C LYS A 137 -14.20 0.15 -11.24
N LYS A 138 -15.46 -0.12 -10.92
CA LYS A 138 -15.93 -0.13 -9.53
C LYS A 138 -15.01 -1.04 -8.71
N GLU A 139 -14.52 -0.57 -7.58
CA GLU A 139 -13.61 -1.32 -6.70
C GLU A 139 -14.07 -2.77 -6.44
N ARG A 140 -15.39 -2.98 -6.33
CA ARG A 140 -15.95 -4.34 -6.21
C ARG A 140 -15.52 -5.25 -7.33
N ASP A 141 -15.43 -4.74 -8.55
CA ASP A 141 -15.09 -5.53 -9.74
C ASP A 141 -13.57 -5.82 -9.75
N VAL A 142 -12.76 -4.86 -9.30
CA VAL A 142 -11.32 -5.03 -9.08
C VAL A 142 -11.06 -6.08 -7.99
N MET A 143 -11.74 -5.99 -6.85
CA MET A 143 -11.58 -6.96 -5.76
C MET A 143 -12.05 -8.36 -6.16
N SER A 144 -13.06 -8.48 -7.03
CA SER A 144 -13.46 -9.77 -7.60
C SER A 144 -12.38 -10.36 -8.48
N LEU A 145 -11.73 -9.57 -9.33
CA LEU A 145 -10.63 -10.00 -10.17
C LEU A 145 -9.42 -10.45 -9.33
N ILE A 146 -9.03 -9.65 -8.34
CA ILE A 146 -7.95 -9.98 -7.41
C ILE A 146 -8.21 -11.34 -6.74
N LYS A 147 -9.42 -11.55 -6.25
CA LYS A 147 -9.84 -12.83 -5.66
C LYS A 147 -9.80 -13.99 -6.64
N GLU A 148 -10.17 -13.76 -7.90
CA GLU A 148 -10.21 -14.80 -8.93
C GLU A 148 -8.80 -15.26 -9.29
N LYS A 149 -7.83 -14.35 -9.34
CA LYS A 149 -6.45 -14.63 -9.73
C LYS A 149 -5.70 -15.49 -8.72
N ASP A 150 -5.83 -15.19 -7.44
CA ASP A 150 -5.29 -16.05 -6.38
C ASP A 150 -6.25 -16.14 -5.19
N LYS A 151 -7.05 -17.20 -5.18
CA LYS A 151 -8.05 -17.47 -4.12
C LYS A 151 -7.39 -17.78 -2.78
N THR A 152 -6.22 -18.42 -2.80
CA THR A 152 -5.51 -18.82 -1.59
C THR A 152 -4.89 -17.62 -0.91
N LEU A 153 -4.12 -16.82 -1.65
CA LEU A 153 -3.53 -15.58 -1.16
C LEU A 153 -4.62 -14.63 -0.65
N PHE A 154 -5.69 -14.44 -1.45
CA PHE A 154 -6.82 -13.62 -1.06
C PHE A 154 -7.44 -14.08 0.27
N ALA A 155 -7.68 -15.39 0.45
CA ALA A 155 -8.27 -15.91 1.67
C ALA A 155 -7.36 -15.72 2.90
N LEU A 156 -6.04 -15.86 2.72
CA LEU A 156 -5.06 -15.65 3.78
C LEU A 156 -4.99 -14.20 4.24
N ILE A 157 -4.97 -13.25 3.30
CA ILE A 157 -4.90 -11.82 3.58
C ILE A 157 -6.22 -11.31 4.17
N PHE A 158 -7.34 -11.64 3.55
CA PHE A 158 -8.67 -11.13 3.91
C PHE A 158 -9.36 -11.95 5.02
N LYS A 159 -8.62 -12.78 5.78
CA LYS A 159 -9.13 -13.32 7.06
C LYS A 159 -9.65 -12.21 7.98
N SER A 160 -9.05 -11.02 7.91
CA SER A 160 -9.45 -9.80 8.61
C SER A 160 -10.33 -8.89 7.74
N ALA A 161 -11.30 -9.45 7.00
CA ALA A 161 -12.19 -8.66 6.14
C ALA A 161 -12.88 -7.50 6.88
N GLU A 162 -13.06 -7.61 8.20
CA GLU A 162 -13.61 -6.55 9.03
C GLU A 162 -12.68 -5.33 9.13
N THR A 163 -11.36 -5.54 9.27
CA THR A 163 -10.38 -4.45 9.30
C THR A 163 -10.36 -3.70 7.96
N TYR A 164 -10.44 -4.42 6.84
CA TYR A 164 -10.53 -3.79 5.51
C TYR A 164 -11.81 -2.96 5.36
N LYS A 165 -12.96 -3.50 5.76
CA LYS A 165 -14.24 -2.78 5.76
C LYS A 165 -14.21 -1.57 6.67
N LEU A 166 -13.58 -1.69 7.84
CA LEU A 166 -13.40 -0.59 8.79
C LEU A 166 -12.57 0.54 8.16
N GLY A 167 -11.45 0.20 7.51
CA GLY A 167 -10.60 1.18 6.83
C GLY A 167 -11.34 1.94 5.75
N ARG A 168 -12.13 1.25 4.93
CA ARG A 168 -12.98 1.89 3.93
C ARG A 168 -13.99 2.82 4.55
N LYS A 169 -14.72 2.35 5.56
CA LYS A 169 -15.71 3.16 6.26
C LYS A 169 -15.08 4.41 6.87
N ILE A 170 -13.96 4.26 7.57
CA ILE A 170 -13.23 5.39 8.15
C ILE A 170 -12.82 6.38 7.06
N GLY A 171 -12.27 5.90 5.95
CA GLY A 171 -11.89 6.74 4.83
C GLY A 171 -13.08 7.49 4.23
N ASP A 172 -14.14 6.79 3.88
CA ASP A 172 -15.35 7.36 3.28
C ASP A 172 -16.02 8.39 4.21
N ASP A 173 -16.12 8.11 5.51
CA ASP A 173 -16.73 9.01 6.51
C ASP A 173 -15.91 10.33 6.64
N ASN A 174 -14.61 10.30 6.43
CA ASN A 174 -13.74 11.46 6.57
C ASN A 174 -13.55 12.26 5.26
N VAL A 175 -13.67 11.62 4.10
CA VAL A 175 -13.64 12.30 2.79
C VAL A 175 -14.89 13.17 2.60
N HIS A 176 -16.04 12.69 3.00
CA HIS A 176 -17.33 13.34 2.67
C HIS A 176 -17.93 14.19 3.80
N TYR A 177 -17.31 14.24 4.97
CA TYR A 177 -17.86 14.96 6.14
C TYR A 177 -19.34 14.65 6.41
N ASN A 178 -19.77 13.42 6.15
CA ASN A 178 -21.17 13.01 6.26
C ASN A 178 -21.70 13.05 7.69
N HIS A 179 -20.80 13.07 8.68
CA HIS A 179 -21.13 13.05 10.09
C HIS A 179 -20.47 14.22 10.83
N LEU A 180 -21.21 14.86 11.74
CA LEU A 180 -20.70 15.92 12.60
C LEU A 180 -19.44 15.48 13.38
N GLU A 181 -19.29 14.21 13.66
CA GLU A 181 -18.12 13.63 14.34
C GLU A 181 -16.82 13.83 13.55
N SER A 182 -16.86 13.81 12.22
CA SER A 182 -15.68 14.05 11.36
C SER A 182 -15.10 15.45 11.56
N PHE A 183 -15.93 16.46 11.87
CA PHE A 183 -15.45 17.80 12.23
C PHE A 183 -14.80 17.82 13.62
N PHE A 184 -15.27 16.97 14.54
CA PHE A 184 -14.70 16.92 15.89
C PHE A 184 -13.34 16.24 15.92
N ILE A 185 -13.09 15.28 15.04
CA ILE A 185 -11.82 14.55 14.95
C ILE A 185 -10.65 15.48 14.64
N ASN A 186 -10.84 16.49 13.79
CA ASN A 186 -9.82 17.52 13.52
C ASN A 186 -9.77 18.63 14.59
N ASN A 187 -10.73 18.66 15.51
CA ASN A 187 -10.76 19.71 16.53
C ASN A 187 -9.99 19.28 17.79
N LYS A 188 -8.74 19.65 17.86
CA LYS A 188 -7.81 19.33 18.96
C LYS A 188 -8.27 19.81 20.35
N ARG A 189 -9.27 20.68 20.42
CA ARG A 189 -9.86 21.15 21.69
C ARG A 189 -11.02 20.28 22.15
N ILE A 190 -11.64 19.55 21.25
CA ILE A 190 -12.84 18.73 21.51
C ILE A 190 -12.49 17.26 21.58
N LEU A 191 -11.56 16.78 20.74
CA LEU A 191 -11.15 15.39 20.74
C LEU A 191 -10.37 15.09 22.03
N ASN A 192 -10.87 14.16 22.80
CA ASN A 192 -10.14 13.71 23.98
C ASN A 192 -8.97 12.80 23.59
N TYR A 193 -8.03 12.66 24.54
CA TYR A 193 -6.79 11.92 24.31
C TYR A 193 -7.01 10.42 24.02
N ASP A 194 -7.92 9.77 24.73
CA ASP A 194 -8.15 8.34 24.57
C ASP A 194 -8.79 8.04 23.21
N SER A 195 -9.72 8.87 22.75
CA SER A 195 -10.25 8.79 21.40
C SER A 195 -9.16 9.00 20.34
N ALA A 196 -8.23 9.95 20.55
CA ALA A 196 -7.12 10.15 19.61
C ALA A 196 -6.23 8.89 19.51
N ILE A 197 -5.92 8.24 20.64
CA ILE A 197 -5.16 6.98 20.65
C ILE A 197 -5.95 5.85 19.96
N GLU A 198 -7.25 5.76 20.18
CA GLU A 198 -8.10 4.78 19.48
C GLU A 198 -8.08 4.97 17.96
N TYR A 199 -8.16 6.22 17.50
CA TYR A 199 -7.98 6.53 16.07
C TYR A 199 -6.62 6.11 15.54
N LEU A 200 -5.53 6.31 16.28
CA LEU A 200 -4.20 5.86 15.88
C LEU A 200 -4.11 4.34 15.81
N ASN A 201 -4.69 3.62 16.77
CA ASN A 201 -4.73 2.16 16.76
C ASN A 201 -5.47 1.63 15.51
N ASN A 202 -6.64 2.19 15.22
CA ASN A 202 -7.42 1.80 14.05
C ASN A 202 -6.68 2.11 12.74
N ALA A 203 -6.07 3.29 12.64
CA ALA A 203 -5.27 3.67 11.48
C ALA A 203 -4.05 2.75 11.30
N TYR A 204 -3.37 2.39 12.39
CA TYR A 204 -2.24 1.46 12.37
C TYR A 204 -2.63 0.12 11.75
N GLU A 205 -3.71 -0.50 12.23
CA GLU A 205 -4.15 -1.81 11.74
C GLU A 205 -4.59 -1.75 10.27
N VAL A 206 -5.27 -0.67 9.87
CA VAL A 206 -5.73 -0.48 8.48
C VAL A 206 -4.56 -0.25 7.53
N ILE A 207 -3.66 0.67 7.86
CA ILE A 207 -2.48 0.98 7.03
C ILE A 207 -1.60 -0.25 6.89
N LYS A 208 -1.36 -0.97 7.99
CA LYS A 208 -0.62 -2.23 7.99
C LYS A 208 -1.26 -3.28 7.08
N LEU A 209 -2.59 -3.43 7.12
CA LEU A 209 -3.30 -4.37 6.26
C LEU A 209 -3.19 -3.99 4.78
N ILE A 210 -3.39 -2.71 4.43
CA ILE A 210 -3.23 -2.22 3.06
C ILE A 210 -1.80 -2.52 2.55
N TYR A 211 -0.79 -2.27 3.39
CA TYR A 211 0.59 -2.59 3.08
C TYR A 211 0.80 -4.09 2.85
N ILE A 212 0.31 -4.96 3.73
CA ILE A 212 0.41 -6.42 3.60
C ILE A 212 -0.24 -6.91 2.29
N ILE A 213 -1.40 -6.36 1.94
CA ILE A 213 -2.07 -6.64 0.67
C ILE A 213 -1.13 -6.30 -0.49
N HIS A 214 -0.64 -5.06 -0.54
CA HIS A 214 0.21 -4.61 -1.64
C HIS A 214 1.50 -5.42 -1.75
N PHE A 215 2.22 -5.57 -0.64
CA PHE A 215 3.45 -6.37 -0.57
C PHE A 215 3.26 -7.78 -1.13
N SER A 216 2.20 -8.46 -0.71
CA SER A 216 1.93 -9.84 -1.14
C SER A 216 1.63 -9.95 -2.63
N TYR A 217 0.84 -9.02 -3.17
CA TYR A 217 0.53 -9.00 -4.61
C TYR A 217 1.70 -8.52 -5.47
N LEU A 218 2.56 -7.64 -4.97
CA LEU A 218 3.80 -7.28 -5.64
C LEU A 218 4.72 -8.49 -5.76
N LEU A 219 4.92 -9.25 -4.70
CA LEU A 219 5.67 -10.48 -4.77
C LEU A 219 5.08 -11.43 -5.81
N GLU A 220 3.78 -11.64 -5.84
CA GLU A 220 3.11 -12.60 -6.71
C GLU A 220 3.14 -12.20 -8.19
N PHE A 221 2.97 -10.92 -8.50
CA PHE A 221 2.75 -10.47 -9.87
C PHE A 221 3.82 -9.52 -10.42
N ASN A 222 4.69 -8.95 -9.58
CA ASN A 222 5.74 -8.02 -9.98
C ASN A 222 6.99 -8.13 -9.10
N SER A 223 7.51 -9.34 -8.94
CA SER A 223 8.65 -9.60 -8.05
C SER A 223 9.96 -8.97 -8.49
N ALA A 224 10.12 -8.65 -9.76
CA ALA A 224 11.37 -8.11 -10.29
C ALA A 224 11.82 -6.84 -9.54
N CYS A 225 10.89 -5.95 -9.16
CA CYS A 225 11.21 -4.74 -8.39
C CYS A 225 11.66 -5.01 -6.94
N MET A 226 11.54 -6.25 -6.47
CA MET A 226 11.91 -6.68 -5.12
C MET A 226 13.25 -7.44 -5.07
N LEU A 227 13.90 -7.66 -6.21
CA LEU A 227 15.19 -8.32 -6.30
C LEU A 227 16.33 -7.34 -5.97
N ASP A 228 17.46 -7.86 -5.55
CA ASP A 228 18.64 -7.03 -5.38
C ASP A 228 19.28 -6.66 -6.74
N GLU A 229 20.10 -5.62 -6.74
CA GLU A 229 20.72 -5.08 -7.96
C GLU A 229 21.55 -6.12 -8.72
N LYS A 230 22.27 -6.99 -7.99
CA LYS A 230 23.11 -8.06 -8.61
C LYS A 230 22.24 -9.11 -9.29
N THR A 231 21.12 -9.49 -8.68
CA THR A 231 20.17 -10.42 -9.27
C THR A 231 19.57 -9.85 -10.55
N VAL A 232 19.26 -8.56 -10.55
CA VAL A 232 18.78 -7.87 -11.76
C VAL A 232 19.84 -7.89 -12.86
N GLU A 233 21.11 -7.61 -12.53
CA GLU A 233 22.22 -7.70 -13.50
C GLU A 233 22.36 -9.12 -14.08
N ILE A 234 22.25 -10.17 -13.23
CA ILE A 234 22.27 -11.58 -13.65
C ILE A 234 21.14 -11.88 -14.64
N LEU A 235 19.94 -11.43 -14.34
CA LEU A 235 18.77 -11.60 -15.23
C LEU A 235 18.96 -10.93 -16.57
N LEU A 236 19.50 -9.72 -16.58
CA LEU A 236 19.75 -8.94 -17.80
C LEU A 236 20.87 -9.54 -18.67
N GLN A 237 21.82 -10.24 -18.07
CA GLN A 237 22.92 -10.89 -18.77
C GLN A 237 22.62 -12.34 -19.17
N GLU A 238 21.41 -12.83 -18.90
CA GLU A 238 20.97 -14.23 -19.10
C GLU A 238 21.96 -15.26 -18.51
N THR A 239 22.64 -14.89 -17.41
CA THR A 239 23.61 -15.74 -16.73
C THR A 239 22.91 -16.55 -15.63
N ASN A 240 23.44 -17.76 -15.35
CA ASN A 240 22.94 -18.57 -14.24
C ASN A 240 23.45 -17.97 -12.91
N GLY A 241 22.54 -17.67 -12.00
CA GLY A 241 22.86 -17.17 -10.66
C GLY A 241 21.72 -17.42 -9.67
N GLU A 242 21.98 -17.17 -8.41
CA GLU A 242 20.95 -17.21 -7.36
C GLU A 242 20.15 -15.90 -7.38
N TYR A 243 18.84 -16.02 -7.27
CA TYR A 243 17.97 -14.85 -7.12
C TYR A 243 17.95 -14.41 -5.66
N ILE A 244 18.45 -13.22 -5.40
CA ILE A 244 18.52 -12.64 -4.06
C ILE A 244 17.47 -11.53 -3.96
N ILE A 245 16.70 -11.55 -2.87
CA ILE A 245 15.75 -10.49 -2.56
C ILE A 245 16.50 -9.31 -1.97
N ALA A 246 16.05 -8.11 -2.32
CA ALA A 246 16.63 -6.89 -1.79
C ALA A 246 16.49 -6.81 -0.25
N PRO A 247 17.54 -6.34 0.48
CA PRO A 247 17.52 -6.30 1.94
C PRO A 247 16.33 -5.55 2.54
N PHE A 248 15.90 -4.45 1.92
CA PHE A 248 14.73 -3.69 2.39
C PHE A 248 13.42 -4.50 2.32
N VAL A 249 13.30 -5.44 1.38
CA VAL A 249 12.16 -6.34 1.27
C VAL A 249 12.19 -7.39 2.37
N CYS A 250 13.38 -7.96 2.65
CA CYS A 250 13.57 -8.90 3.75
C CYS A 250 13.22 -8.26 5.11
N ASP A 251 13.68 -7.05 5.36
CA ASP A 251 13.37 -6.31 6.58
C ASP A 251 11.86 -6.11 6.78
N MET A 252 11.16 -5.75 5.72
CA MET A 252 9.72 -5.54 5.76
C MET A 252 8.94 -6.86 5.91
N PHE A 253 9.42 -7.93 5.28
CA PHE A 253 8.87 -9.27 5.46
C PHE A 253 8.96 -9.70 6.93
N GLU A 254 10.13 -9.60 7.53
CA GLU A 254 10.36 -9.97 8.94
C GLU A 254 9.47 -9.18 9.90
N LYS A 255 9.33 -7.86 9.67
CA LYS A 255 8.55 -6.97 10.55
C LYS A 255 7.03 -7.18 10.44
N TYR A 256 6.51 -7.34 9.23
CA TYR A 256 5.07 -7.18 8.98
C TYR A 256 4.37 -8.41 8.40
N ILE A 257 5.10 -9.29 7.70
CA ILE A 257 4.53 -10.49 7.09
C ILE A 257 4.73 -11.73 7.98
N LYS A 258 5.94 -11.93 8.45
CA LYS A 258 6.33 -13.08 9.28
C LYS A 258 5.45 -13.29 10.52
N PRO A 259 4.96 -12.25 11.21
CA PRO A 259 4.01 -12.42 12.32
C PRO A 259 2.71 -13.13 11.93
N ASN A 260 2.30 -13.06 10.66
CA ASN A 260 1.21 -13.87 10.11
C ASN A 260 1.78 -15.18 9.57
N SER A 261 1.92 -16.18 10.44
CA SER A 261 2.62 -17.44 10.12
C SER A 261 2.06 -18.22 8.93
N GLU A 262 0.77 -18.13 8.63
CA GLU A 262 0.16 -18.81 7.49
C GLU A 262 0.48 -18.08 6.18
N LEU A 263 0.36 -16.76 6.16
CA LEU A 263 0.73 -15.94 5.02
C LEU A 263 2.24 -16.04 4.74
N ALA A 264 3.08 -15.99 5.78
CA ALA A 264 4.52 -16.13 5.65
C ALA A 264 4.90 -17.48 5.03
N LYS A 265 4.32 -18.59 5.52
CA LYS A 265 4.54 -19.91 4.94
C LYS A 265 4.10 -19.99 3.47
N TYR A 266 2.96 -19.40 3.14
CA TYR A 266 2.50 -19.36 1.76
C TYR A 266 3.52 -18.65 0.87
N ILE A 267 3.93 -17.44 1.25
CA ILE A 267 4.91 -16.64 0.49
C ILE A 267 6.24 -17.38 0.34
N ILE A 268 6.80 -17.94 1.40
CA ILE A 268 8.06 -18.70 1.35
C ILE A 268 7.95 -19.89 0.41
N ASN A 269 6.84 -20.64 0.47
CA ASN A 269 6.65 -21.83 -0.36
C ASN A 269 6.47 -21.51 -1.85
N VAL A 270 5.70 -20.46 -2.17
CA VAL A 270 5.47 -20.05 -3.57
C VAL A 270 6.75 -19.52 -4.21
N TRP A 271 7.55 -18.81 -3.44
CA TRP A 271 8.73 -18.11 -3.97
C TRP A 271 10.04 -18.85 -3.79
N SER A 272 10.04 -20.02 -3.11
CA SER A 272 11.27 -20.75 -2.75
C SER A 272 12.34 -19.81 -2.16
N LEU A 273 11.88 -18.81 -1.40
CA LEU A 273 12.73 -17.76 -0.86
C LEU A 273 13.66 -18.37 0.19
N SER A 274 14.96 -18.41 -0.10
CA SER A 274 15.99 -18.52 0.93
C SER A 274 16.04 -17.20 1.70
N ILE A 275 15.07 -16.99 2.60
CA ILE A 275 15.16 -15.93 3.61
C ILE A 275 15.95 -16.54 4.77
N GLU A 276 17.28 -16.40 4.74
CA GLU A 276 18.15 -16.73 5.86
C GLU A 276 18.06 -15.67 6.98
#